data_e851b2c7b1a818c5cdaec4a345be6828
#
_entry.id   e851b2c7b1a818c5cdaec4a345be6828
#
_cell.length_a   1.000
_cell.length_b   1.000
_cell.length_c   1.000
_cell.angle_alpha   90.00
_cell.angle_beta   90.00
_cell.angle_gamma   90.00
#
_symmetry.space_group_name_H-M   'P 1'
#
loop_
_entity.id
_entity.type
_entity.pdbx_description
1 polymer ?
#
loop_
_entity_poly.entity_id
_entity_poly.type
_entity_poly.pdbx_seq_one_letter_code
_entity_poly.pdbx_strand_id
1 'polypeptide(L)'
;MVAWRARIGLIKPTHRGKSFAYWYNHAPEGVEIVPTFIGFRSEKRESFLEGFKKAEALAAQLKEVGCDIISVSGTPPFLLKGLDYERRWAADLSAKIGLPVVTPMEPHAIALQALGARKVAVATYYGDELNQAIVNYFSRFGLQSKLMPGLSVSGESSGLYTTSLMALDEVSHMDVYRHCKRALANMPPVDAVYILSLIHI
;
A
#
# COMPACT_ATOMS: atom_id res chain seq x y z
N MET A 1 -25.02 4.60 17.89
CA MET A 1 -24.72 4.90 16.48
C MET A 1 -23.36 4.28 16.20
N VAL A 2 -23.23 3.35 15.24
CA VAL A 2 -22.01 2.54 15.07
C VAL A 2 -20.84 3.38 14.52
N ALA A 3 -21.10 4.32 13.62
CA ALA A 3 -20.10 5.17 12.96
C ALA A 3 -20.27 6.64 13.34
N TRP A 4 -20.19 6.93 14.63
CA TRP A 4 -20.45 8.31 15.12
C TRP A 4 -19.31 9.28 14.85
N ARG A 5 -18.13 8.79 14.55
CA ARG A 5 -16.93 9.58 14.29
C ARG A 5 -16.64 9.76 12.80
N ALA A 6 -16.58 8.65 12.07
CA ALA A 6 -16.35 8.64 10.62
C ALA A 6 -16.64 7.26 10.05
N ARG A 7 -16.93 7.22 8.75
CA ARG A 7 -17.00 6.00 7.95
C ARG A 7 -15.97 6.07 6.83
N ILE A 8 -15.01 5.13 6.84
CA ILE A 8 -13.92 5.06 5.85
C ILE A 8 -14.27 4.03 4.80
N GLY A 9 -14.46 4.46 3.55
CA GLY A 9 -14.58 3.57 2.41
C GLY A 9 -13.20 3.07 1.99
N LEU A 10 -12.95 1.76 2.09
CA LEU A 10 -11.66 1.15 1.78
C LEU A 10 -11.72 0.35 0.48
N ILE A 11 -11.09 0.86 -0.58
CA ILE A 11 -10.97 0.17 -1.87
C ILE A 11 -9.68 -0.63 -1.90
N LYS A 12 -9.80 -1.97 -1.95
CA LYS A 12 -8.65 -2.87 -1.95
C LYS A 12 -8.44 -3.54 -3.30
N PRO A 13 -7.18 -3.81 -3.67
CA PRO A 13 -6.87 -4.46 -4.95
C PRO A 13 -7.35 -5.91 -5.01
N THR A 14 -7.26 -6.66 -3.91
CA THR A 14 -7.54 -8.10 -3.83
C THR A 14 -8.46 -8.45 -2.67
N HIS A 15 -9.12 -9.60 -2.75
CA HIS A 15 -10.05 -10.12 -1.73
C HIS A 15 -9.38 -10.78 -0.51
N ARG A 16 -8.15 -10.41 -0.17
CA ARG A 16 -7.42 -11.04 0.94
C ARG A 16 -7.93 -10.55 2.29
N GLY A 17 -8.52 -11.48 3.05
CA GLY A 17 -9.22 -11.18 4.29
C GLY A 17 -8.34 -10.69 5.43
N LYS A 18 -7.12 -11.22 5.59
CA LYS A 18 -6.20 -10.86 6.69
C LYS A 18 -5.89 -9.35 6.76
N SER A 19 -5.83 -8.67 5.61
CA SER A 19 -5.56 -7.25 5.57
C SER A 19 -6.67 -6.36 6.16
N PHE A 20 -7.87 -6.90 6.42
CA PHE A 20 -8.94 -6.19 7.10
C PHE A 20 -8.82 -6.24 8.60
N ALA A 21 -8.35 -7.35 9.16
CA ALA A 21 -8.19 -7.51 10.59
C ALA A 21 -7.38 -6.37 11.19
N TYR A 22 -6.33 -5.93 10.48
CA TYR A 22 -5.52 -4.79 10.89
C TYR A 22 -6.35 -3.50 11.00
N TRP A 23 -7.14 -3.17 9.98
CA TRP A 23 -7.99 -1.98 9.97
C TRP A 23 -9.02 -2.01 11.11
N TYR A 24 -9.70 -3.13 11.30
CA TYR A 24 -10.69 -3.27 12.38
C TYR A 24 -10.07 -3.23 13.77
N ASN A 25 -8.90 -3.81 13.94
CA ASN A 25 -8.23 -3.86 15.25
C ASN A 25 -7.60 -2.53 15.65
N HIS A 26 -7.30 -1.64 14.70
CA HIS A 26 -6.60 -0.38 14.96
C HIS A 26 -7.45 0.86 14.65
N ALA A 27 -8.62 0.70 14.06
CA ALA A 27 -9.54 1.82 13.88
C ALA A 27 -9.96 2.38 15.24
N PRO A 28 -9.91 3.72 15.44
CA PRO A 28 -10.41 4.32 16.67
C PRO A 28 -11.89 3.99 16.89
N GLU A 29 -12.32 3.99 18.16
CA GLU A 29 -13.72 3.81 18.49
C GLU A 29 -14.61 4.83 17.76
N GLY A 30 -15.71 4.35 17.20
CA GLY A 30 -16.65 5.18 16.42
C GLY A 30 -16.25 5.35 14.96
N VAL A 31 -15.15 4.75 14.51
CA VAL A 31 -14.77 4.69 13.09
C VAL A 31 -15.21 3.35 12.50
N GLU A 32 -16.00 3.41 11.43
CA GLU A 32 -16.41 2.25 10.65
C GLU A 32 -15.58 2.11 9.39
N ILE A 33 -15.18 0.89 9.05
CA ILE A 33 -14.47 0.56 7.80
C ILE A 33 -15.44 -0.16 6.87
N VAL A 34 -15.66 0.40 5.68
CA VAL A 34 -16.51 -0.20 4.64
C VAL A 34 -15.62 -0.67 3.49
N PRO A 35 -15.27 -1.97 3.43
CA PRO A 35 -14.37 -2.48 2.42
C PRO A 35 -15.07 -2.78 1.10
N THR A 36 -14.39 -2.52 -0.01
CA THR A 36 -14.74 -3.01 -1.34
C THR A 36 -13.49 -3.42 -2.12
N PHE A 37 -13.68 -4.09 -3.27
CA PHE A 37 -12.57 -4.73 -3.96
C PHE A 37 -12.57 -4.45 -5.45
N ILE A 38 -11.40 -4.11 -5.99
CA ILE A 38 -11.17 -3.99 -7.43
C ILE A 38 -11.24 -5.39 -8.07
N GLY A 39 -10.74 -6.41 -7.37
CA GLY A 39 -10.76 -7.79 -7.84
C GLY A 39 -9.73 -8.06 -8.94
N PHE A 40 -8.46 -7.69 -8.70
CA PHE A 40 -7.38 -8.07 -9.61
C PHE A 40 -7.28 -9.59 -9.74
N ARG A 41 -7.20 -10.06 -10.98
CA ARG A 41 -7.11 -11.48 -11.32
C ARG A 41 -5.72 -11.93 -11.76
N SER A 42 -4.83 -10.98 -12.05
CA SER A 42 -3.47 -11.27 -12.47
C SER A 42 -2.49 -10.22 -11.95
N GLU A 43 -1.23 -10.62 -11.82
CA GLU A 43 -0.12 -9.77 -11.37
C GLU A 43 0.53 -8.99 -12.53
N LYS A 44 -0.09 -9.02 -13.72
CA LYS A 44 0.40 -8.31 -14.90
C LYS A 44 0.15 -6.82 -14.79
N ARG A 45 1.08 -6.02 -15.33
CA ARG A 45 1.02 -4.55 -15.33
C ARG A 45 -0.29 -3.99 -15.88
N GLU A 46 -0.76 -4.56 -16.99
CA GLU A 46 -1.99 -4.13 -17.65
C GLU A 46 -3.21 -4.32 -16.75
N SER A 47 -3.25 -5.43 -16.02
CA SER A 47 -4.33 -5.74 -15.07
C SER A 47 -4.44 -4.69 -13.96
N PHE A 48 -3.29 -4.20 -13.46
CA PHE A 48 -3.27 -3.13 -12.46
C PHE A 48 -3.80 -1.81 -13.02
N LEU A 49 -3.39 -1.44 -14.23
CA LEU A 49 -3.80 -0.18 -14.85
C LEU A 49 -5.30 -0.17 -15.21
N GLU A 50 -5.82 -1.30 -15.68
CA GLU A 50 -7.25 -1.44 -15.98
C GLU A 50 -8.10 -1.50 -14.71
N GLY A 51 -7.63 -2.20 -13.69
CA GLY A 51 -8.35 -2.33 -12.43
C GLY A 51 -8.61 -0.99 -11.75
N PHE A 52 -7.72 -0.02 -11.91
CA PHE A 52 -7.90 1.31 -11.36
C PHE A 52 -9.05 2.11 -11.98
N LYS A 53 -9.47 1.77 -13.21
CA LYS A 53 -10.70 2.35 -13.79
C LYS A 53 -11.95 1.98 -12.98
N LYS A 54 -11.95 0.82 -12.32
CA LYS A 54 -13.04 0.39 -11.44
C LYS A 54 -13.07 1.15 -10.12
N ALA A 55 -11.93 1.67 -9.67
CA ALA A 55 -11.84 2.39 -8.39
C ALA A 55 -12.78 3.60 -8.34
N GLU A 56 -12.99 4.31 -9.45
CA GLU A 56 -13.91 5.44 -9.51
C GLU A 56 -15.37 5.02 -9.27
N ALA A 57 -15.81 3.94 -9.91
CA ALA A 57 -17.16 3.41 -9.71
C ALA A 57 -17.37 2.90 -8.28
N LEU A 58 -16.37 2.23 -7.72
CA LEU A 58 -16.40 1.76 -6.34
C LEU A 58 -16.41 2.91 -5.34
N ALA A 59 -15.66 3.99 -5.60
CA ALA A 59 -15.67 5.19 -4.77
C ALA A 59 -17.05 5.87 -4.77
N ALA A 60 -17.71 5.94 -5.93
CA ALA A 60 -19.07 6.46 -6.03
C ALA A 60 -20.06 5.62 -5.20
N GLN A 61 -19.99 4.29 -5.28
CA GLN A 61 -20.81 3.40 -4.45
C GLN A 61 -20.56 3.61 -2.95
N LEU A 62 -19.31 3.75 -2.52
CA LEU A 62 -18.97 4.00 -1.12
C LEU A 62 -19.51 5.36 -0.63
N LYS A 63 -19.56 6.38 -1.50
CA LYS A 63 -20.23 7.65 -1.20
C LYS A 63 -21.73 7.43 -0.96
N GLU A 64 -22.41 6.66 -1.81
CA GLU A 64 -23.85 6.36 -1.65
C GLU A 64 -24.14 5.60 -0.35
N VAL A 65 -23.22 4.78 0.12
CA VAL A 65 -23.31 4.07 1.42
C VAL A 65 -23.06 5.03 2.60
N GLY A 66 -22.68 6.28 2.33
CA GLY A 66 -22.46 7.31 3.35
C GLY A 66 -21.06 7.27 3.97
N CYS A 67 -20.04 6.92 3.20
CA CYS A 67 -18.65 7.10 3.62
C CYS A 67 -18.26 8.58 3.62
N ASP A 68 -17.42 8.98 4.58
CA ASP A 68 -16.92 10.35 4.73
C ASP A 68 -15.60 10.57 4.00
N ILE A 69 -14.81 9.51 3.80
CA ILE A 69 -13.51 9.51 3.15
C ILE A 69 -13.28 8.20 2.41
N ILE A 70 -12.58 8.26 1.29
CA ILE A 70 -12.21 7.09 0.51
C ILE A 70 -10.70 6.84 0.62
N SER A 71 -10.32 5.64 1.07
CA SER A 71 -8.94 5.15 1.06
C SER A 71 -8.77 4.13 -0.06
N VAL A 72 -7.89 4.43 -1.01
CA VAL A 72 -7.58 3.53 -2.12
C VAL A 72 -6.26 2.83 -1.84
N SER A 73 -6.28 1.52 -1.71
CA SER A 73 -5.09 0.68 -1.52
C SER A 73 -4.54 0.15 -2.84
N GLY A 74 -3.26 -0.23 -2.84
CA GLY A 74 -2.59 -0.77 -4.02
C GLY A 74 -1.52 0.16 -4.57
N THR A 75 -0.29 -0.06 -4.15
CA THR A 75 0.85 0.82 -4.44
C THR A 75 1.39 0.73 -5.88
N PRO A 76 1.39 -0.44 -6.57
CA PRO A 76 2.09 -0.57 -7.85
C PRO A 76 1.69 0.43 -8.93
N PRO A 77 0.42 0.76 -9.18
CA PRO A 77 0.05 1.74 -10.20
C PRO A 77 0.57 3.13 -9.92
N PHE A 78 0.59 3.54 -8.65
CA PHE A 78 1.09 4.85 -8.24
C PHE A 78 2.61 4.90 -8.28
N LEU A 79 3.29 3.82 -7.90
CA LEU A 79 4.74 3.71 -8.04
C LEU A 79 5.19 3.81 -9.51
N LEU A 80 4.52 3.08 -10.40
CA LEU A 80 4.85 3.06 -11.83
C LEU A 80 4.62 4.41 -12.51
N LYS A 81 3.67 5.21 -12.03
CA LYS A 81 3.32 6.51 -12.60
C LYS A 81 3.86 7.71 -11.82
N GLY A 82 4.30 7.49 -10.59
CA GLY A 82 4.95 8.47 -9.73
C GLY A 82 4.02 9.43 -9.00
N LEU A 83 4.62 10.25 -8.12
CA LEU A 83 3.94 11.15 -7.19
C LEU A 83 2.98 12.14 -7.85
N ASP A 84 3.41 12.77 -8.95
CA ASP A 84 2.58 13.80 -9.60
C ASP A 84 1.32 13.21 -10.23
N TYR A 85 1.39 11.96 -10.70
CA TYR A 85 0.21 11.23 -11.15
C TYR A 85 -0.70 10.86 -9.98
N GLU A 86 -0.13 10.35 -8.88
CA GLU A 86 -0.89 9.97 -7.69
C GLU A 86 -1.70 11.15 -7.15
N ARG A 87 -1.07 12.32 -7.02
CA ARG A 87 -1.72 13.54 -6.55
C ARG A 87 -2.85 14.01 -7.46
N ARG A 88 -2.59 14.05 -8.78
CA ARG A 88 -3.63 14.43 -9.75
C ARG A 88 -4.80 13.45 -9.70
N TRP A 89 -4.52 12.16 -9.73
CA TRP A 89 -5.55 11.13 -9.69
C TRP A 89 -6.42 11.23 -8.43
N ALA A 90 -5.81 11.42 -7.26
CA ALA A 90 -6.53 11.61 -6.00
C ALA A 90 -7.40 12.88 -6.01
N ALA A 91 -6.86 13.99 -6.51
CA ALA A 91 -7.58 15.26 -6.62
C ALA A 91 -8.76 15.15 -7.59
N ASP A 92 -8.57 14.57 -8.77
CA ASP A 92 -9.60 14.39 -9.79
C ASP A 92 -10.73 13.50 -9.26
N LEU A 93 -10.39 12.38 -8.62
CA LEU A 93 -11.40 11.50 -8.02
C LEU A 93 -12.13 12.19 -6.87
N SER A 94 -11.41 12.90 -6.01
CA SER A 94 -11.99 13.67 -4.91
C SER A 94 -13.00 14.74 -5.42
N ALA A 95 -12.61 15.47 -6.46
CA ALA A 95 -13.50 16.46 -7.09
C ALA A 95 -14.76 15.80 -7.69
N LYS A 96 -14.59 14.65 -8.35
CA LYS A 96 -15.68 13.91 -9.00
C LYS A 96 -16.71 13.36 -8.01
N ILE A 97 -16.25 12.82 -6.88
CA ILE A 97 -17.14 12.22 -5.88
C ILE A 97 -17.55 13.18 -4.76
N GLY A 98 -16.86 14.31 -4.58
CA GLY A 98 -17.10 15.28 -3.52
C GLY A 98 -16.72 14.79 -2.12
N LEU A 99 -15.77 13.84 -2.02
CA LEU A 99 -15.22 13.31 -0.76
C LEU A 99 -13.70 13.34 -0.80
N PRO A 100 -13.01 13.47 0.35
CA PRO A 100 -11.58 13.29 0.42
C PRO A 100 -11.15 11.90 -0.08
N VAL A 101 -10.08 11.84 -0.87
CA VAL A 101 -9.48 10.59 -1.37
C VAL A 101 -8.04 10.50 -0.90
N VAL A 102 -7.70 9.39 -0.26
CA VAL A 102 -6.35 9.07 0.21
C VAL A 102 -5.80 7.91 -0.60
N THR A 103 -4.61 8.08 -1.10
CA THR A 103 -3.83 7.10 -1.86
C THR A 103 -2.73 6.48 -1.01
N PRO A 104 -2.11 5.35 -1.39
CA PRO A 104 -1.26 4.62 -0.45
C PRO A 104 0.15 5.22 -0.27
N MET A 105 0.75 5.80 -1.32
CA MET A 105 2.20 6.07 -1.26
C MET A 105 2.56 7.38 -0.57
N GLU A 106 1.85 8.45 -0.86
CA GLU A 106 2.15 9.76 -0.28
C GLU A 106 2.03 9.79 1.25
N PRO A 107 0.98 9.21 1.89
CA PRO A 107 0.90 9.13 3.33
C PRO A 107 2.04 8.35 3.99
N HIS A 108 2.56 7.31 3.32
CA HIS A 108 3.73 6.58 3.83
C HIS A 108 4.98 7.46 3.88
N ALA A 109 5.23 8.24 2.84
CA ALA A 109 6.36 9.18 2.83
C ALA A 109 6.21 10.28 3.88
N ILE A 110 5.00 10.85 4.04
CA ILE A 110 4.69 11.85 5.06
C ILE A 110 4.88 11.27 6.47
N ALA A 111 4.45 10.04 6.72
CA ALA A 111 4.64 9.37 8.00
C ALA A 111 6.13 9.19 8.34
N LEU A 112 6.95 8.79 7.37
CA LEU A 112 8.39 8.68 7.56
C LEU A 112 9.04 10.03 7.88
N GLN A 113 8.61 11.11 7.21
CA GLN A 113 9.06 12.47 7.52
C GLN A 113 8.62 12.90 8.92
N ALA A 114 7.41 12.59 9.34
CA ALA A 114 6.89 12.91 10.68
C ALA A 114 7.68 12.21 11.80
N LEU A 115 8.25 11.02 11.51
CA LEU A 115 9.18 10.33 12.40
C LEU A 115 10.59 10.95 12.41
N GLY A 116 10.85 11.98 11.61
CA GLY A 116 12.19 12.57 11.45
C GLY A 116 13.16 11.70 10.64
N ALA A 117 12.68 10.66 9.98
CA ALA A 117 13.52 9.75 9.21
C ALA A 117 14.13 10.46 7.99
N ARG A 118 15.39 10.17 7.72
CA ARG A 118 16.12 10.58 6.51
C ARG A 118 16.68 9.38 5.75
N LYS A 119 17.14 8.36 6.49
CA LYS A 119 17.68 7.12 5.95
C LYS A 119 16.69 5.99 6.27
N VAL A 120 16.15 5.36 5.22
CA VAL A 120 15.09 4.36 5.35
C VAL A 120 15.55 3.04 4.74
N ALA A 121 15.54 1.98 5.54
CA ALA A 121 15.67 0.63 4.99
C ALA A 121 14.30 0.17 4.48
N VAL A 122 14.25 -0.35 3.25
CA VAL A 122 13.01 -0.71 2.57
C VAL A 122 12.97 -2.20 2.33
N ALA A 123 12.00 -2.87 2.93
CA ALA A 123 11.71 -4.29 2.74
C ALA A 123 10.44 -4.45 1.90
N THR A 124 10.52 -5.19 0.81
CA THR A 124 9.39 -5.46 -0.08
C THR A 124 9.47 -6.90 -0.62
N TYR A 125 8.41 -7.33 -1.25
CA TYR A 125 8.35 -8.51 -2.12
C TYR A 125 8.30 -8.13 -3.61
N TYR A 126 8.64 -6.89 -3.93
CA TYR A 126 8.63 -6.36 -5.28
C TYR A 126 9.88 -6.74 -6.06
N GLY A 127 9.74 -6.85 -7.37
CA GLY A 127 10.84 -6.94 -8.31
C GLY A 127 11.56 -5.58 -8.49
N ASP A 128 12.61 -5.58 -9.27
CA ASP A 128 13.52 -4.44 -9.40
C ASP A 128 12.83 -3.16 -9.90
N GLU A 129 11.91 -3.27 -10.84
CA GLU A 129 11.19 -2.10 -11.39
C GLU A 129 10.41 -1.35 -10.29
N LEU A 130 9.61 -2.05 -9.51
CA LEU A 130 8.83 -1.44 -8.43
C LEU A 130 9.71 -0.99 -7.26
N ASN A 131 10.77 -1.73 -6.96
CA ASN A 131 11.73 -1.35 -5.93
C ASN A 131 12.46 -0.05 -6.30
N GLN A 132 12.89 0.10 -7.54
CA GLN A 132 13.48 1.36 -8.01
C GLN A 132 12.46 2.50 -7.99
N ALA A 133 11.21 2.22 -8.33
CA ALA A 133 10.13 3.20 -8.27
C ALA A 133 9.88 3.69 -6.84
N ILE A 134 9.96 2.82 -5.81
CA ILE A 134 9.88 3.23 -4.38
C ILE A 134 11.03 4.16 -4.03
N VAL A 135 12.26 3.83 -4.40
CA VAL A 135 13.44 4.66 -4.12
C VAL A 135 13.27 6.04 -4.74
N ASN A 136 12.86 6.09 -6.01
CA ASN A 136 12.60 7.35 -6.72
C ASN A 136 11.45 8.14 -6.09
N TYR A 137 10.39 7.46 -5.66
CA TYR A 137 9.24 8.09 -5.01
C TYR A 137 9.66 8.75 -3.68
N PHE A 138 10.33 8.01 -2.82
CA PHE A 138 10.77 8.50 -1.51
C PHE A 138 11.82 9.60 -1.62
N SER A 139 12.67 9.59 -2.66
CA SER A 139 13.63 10.67 -2.90
C SER A 139 12.97 12.04 -3.11
N ARG A 140 11.74 12.08 -3.65
CA ARG A 140 10.95 13.32 -3.80
C ARG A 140 10.56 13.94 -2.45
N PHE A 141 10.64 13.18 -1.38
CA PHE A 141 10.41 13.61 0.01
C PHE A 141 11.71 13.80 0.81
N GLY A 142 12.88 13.76 0.15
CA GLY A 142 14.18 13.88 0.80
C GLY A 142 14.60 12.63 1.58
N LEU A 143 13.94 11.50 1.37
CA LEU A 143 14.24 10.23 2.02
C LEU A 143 15.28 9.45 1.21
N GLN A 144 16.38 9.08 1.86
CA GLN A 144 17.41 8.19 1.29
C GLN A 144 17.04 6.74 1.57
N SER A 145 16.58 6.04 0.56
CA SER A 145 16.11 4.66 0.70
C SER A 145 17.19 3.65 0.33
N LYS A 146 17.37 2.62 1.16
CA LYS A 146 18.21 1.46 0.88
C LYS A 146 17.35 0.20 0.91
N LEU A 147 17.33 -0.51 -0.22
CA LEU A 147 16.59 -1.76 -0.34
C LEU A 147 17.25 -2.87 0.49
N MET A 148 16.44 -3.61 1.22
CA MET A 148 16.83 -4.88 1.80
C MET A 148 16.83 -5.98 0.70
N PRO A 149 17.55 -7.09 0.88
CA PRO A 149 17.36 -8.27 0.05
C PRO A 149 15.89 -8.66 0.02
N GLY A 150 15.38 -9.05 -1.14
CA GLY A 150 13.98 -9.47 -1.27
C GLY A 150 13.67 -10.70 -0.40
N LEU A 151 12.49 -10.74 0.20
CA LEU A 151 11.99 -11.97 0.82
C LEU A 151 11.59 -12.91 -0.32
N SER A 152 12.42 -13.93 -0.57
CA SER A 152 12.12 -14.97 -1.55
C SER A 152 11.34 -16.09 -0.86
N VAL A 153 10.15 -16.35 -1.36
CA VAL A 153 9.34 -17.53 -1.02
C VAL A 153 9.24 -18.38 -2.28
N SER A 154 9.14 -19.68 -2.16
CA SER A 154 9.00 -20.60 -3.30
C SER A 154 7.80 -20.20 -4.17
N GLY A 155 8.04 -19.98 -5.45
CA GLY A 155 7.02 -19.61 -6.43
C GLY A 155 7.62 -18.90 -7.66
N GLU A 156 6.91 -18.90 -8.77
CA GLU A 156 7.33 -18.19 -9.98
C GLU A 156 7.19 -16.68 -9.79
N SER A 157 8.25 -15.95 -10.13
CA SER A 157 8.25 -14.48 -10.17
C SER A 157 7.45 -13.99 -11.38
N SER A 158 6.61 -12.98 -11.19
CA SER A 158 5.86 -12.31 -12.27
C SER A 158 6.61 -11.14 -12.91
N GLY A 159 7.85 -10.93 -12.54
CA GLY A 159 8.66 -9.77 -12.97
C GLY A 159 8.39 -8.49 -12.14
N LEU A 160 7.15 -8.19 -11.78
CA LEU A 160 6.80 -7.09 -10.87
C LEU A 160 6.99 -7.48 -9.39
N TYR A 161 7.00 -8.77 -9.09
CA TYR A 161 7.12 -9.32 -7.74
C TYR A 161 8.21 -10.39 -7.70
N THR A 162 8.90 -10.51 -6.58
CA THR A 162 9.91 -11.55 -6.37
C THR A 162 9.30 -12.91 -6.04
N THR A 163 8.01 -12.92 -5.69
CA THR A 163 7.24 -14.13 -5.37
C THR A 163 5.79 -13.92 -5.79
N SER A 164 5.07 -15.00 -6.03
CA SER A 164 3.65 -14.89 -6.37
C SER A 164 2.83 -14.35 -5.18
N LEU A 165 1.77 -13.60 -5.47
CA LEU A 165 0.87 -13.12 -4.42
C LEU A 165 0.21 -14.28 -3.66
N MET A 166 0.05 -15.46 -4.27
CA MET A 166 -0.50 -16.64 -3.61
C MET A 166 0.46 -17.21 -2.57
N ALA A 167 1.77 -17.28 -2.89
CA ALA A 167 2.78 -17.76 -1.96
C ALA A 167 2.96 -16.84 -0.74
N LEU A 168 2.60 -15.57 -0.85
CA LEU A 168 2.63 -14.64 0.29
C LEU A 168 1.67 -15.04 1.42
N ASP A 169 0.61 -15.79 1.15
CA ASP A 169 -0.32 -16.25 2.19
C ASP A 169 0.33 -17.26 3.17
N GLU A 170 1.42 -17.88 2.76
CA GLU A 170 2.20 -18.84 3.57
C GLU A 170 3.24 -18.14 4.47
N VAL A 171 3.55 -16.88 4.22
CA VAL A 171 4.53 -16.10 4.99
C VAL A 171 3.89 -15.62 6.30
N SER A 172 4.54 -15.86 7.42
CA SER A 172 4.10 -15.33 8.72
C SER A 172 4.76 -13.97 9.01
N HIS A 173 4.16 -13.21 9.96
CA HIS A 173 4.82 -11.96 10.41
C HIS A 173 6.19 -12.25 11.05
N MET A 174 6.37 -13.41 11.65
CA MET A 174 7.66 -13.80 12.22
C MET A 174 8.72 -14.04 11.15
N ASP A 175 8.34 -14.51 9.96
CA ASP A 175 9.26 -14.66 8.84
C ASP A 175 9.71 -13.29 8.31
N VAL A 176 8.77 -12.35 8.17
CA VAL A 176 9.09 -10.96 7.80
C VAL A 176 9.98 -10.31 8.86
N TYR A 177 9.65 -10.44 10.15
CA TYR A 177 10.46 -9.90 11.24
C TYR A 177 11.88 -10.45 11.23
N ARG A 178 12.04 -11.78 11.13
CA ARG A 178 13.37 -12.42 11.10
C ARG A 178 14.17 -12.02 9.86
N HIS A 179 13.49 -11.89 8.73
CA HIS A 179 14.12 -11.43 7.48
C HIS A 179 14.65 -10.01 7.64
N CYS A 180 13.81 -9.07 8.06
CA CYS A 180 14.21 -7.68 8.27
C CYS A 180 15.33 -7.56 9.33
N LYS A 181 15.24 -8.30 10.44
CA LYS A 181 16.27 -8.28 11.47
C LYS A 181 17.63 -8.76 10.96
N ARG A 182 17.66 -9.83 10.17
CA ARG A 182 18.91 -10.33 9.55
C ARG A 182 19.47 -9.34 8.52
N ALA A 183 18.60 -8.76 7.70
CA ALA A 183 19.02 -7.78 6.70
C ALA A 183 19.62 -6.53 7.36
N LEU A 184 18.97 -6.00 8.40
CA LEU A 184 19.43 -4.82 9.13
C LEU A 184 20.79 -5.01 9.80
N ALA A 185 21.10 -6.21 10.28
CA ALA A 185 22.39 -6.51 10.90
C ALA A 185 23.59 -6.31 9.94
N ASN A 186 23.33 -6.33 8.61
CA ASN A 186 24.33 -6.16 7.57
C ASN A 186 24.16 -4.83 6.79
N MET A 187 23.34 -3.90 7.29
CA MET A 187 23.11 -2.60 6.68
C MET A 187 23.76 -1.48 7.51
N PRO A 188 24.14 -0.36 6.87
CA PRO A 188 24.52 0.84 7.63
C PRO A 188 23.33 1.32 8.49
N PRO A 189 23.61 2.10 9.55
CA PRO A 189 22.55 2.66 10.39
C PRO A 189 21.48 3.40 9.59
N VAL A 190 20.22 3.14 9.91
CA VAL A 190 19.05 3.79 9.33
C VAL A 190 18.16 4.38 10.43
N ASP A 191 17.36 5.38 10.08
CA ASP A 191 16.47 6.05 11.02
C ASP A 191 15.12 5.33 11.15
N ALA A 192 14.70 4.63 10.07
CA ALA A 192 13.46 3.89 10.04
C ALA A 192 13.53 2.67 9.11
N VAL A 193 12.63 1.73 9.35
CA VAL A 193 12.39 0.58 8.47
C VAL A 193 11.00 0.72 7.87
N TYR A 194 10.91 0.73 6.56
CA TYR A 194 9.67 0.68 5.82
C TYR A 194 9.44 -0.75 5.31
N ILE A 195 8.37 -1.37 5.78
CA ILE A 195 8.00 -2.72 5.37
C ILE A 195 6.72 -2.62 4.54
N LEU A 196 6.85 -2.88 3.25
CA LEU A 196 5.70 -2.94 2.36
C LEU A 196 5.21 -4.38 2.28
N SER A 197 4.17 -4.65 3.05
CA SER A 197 3.54 -5.97 3.12
C SER A 197 2.03 -5.84 3.05
N LEU A 198 1.39 -6.72 2.29
CA LEU A 198 -0.07 -6.69 2.10
C LEU A 198 -0.83 -7.35 3.26
N ILE A 199 -0.19 -8.22 4.02
CA ILE A 199 -0.90 -9.15 4.93
C ILE A 199 -0.11 -9.52 6.19
N HIS A 200 1.11 -8.99 6.36
CA HIS A 200 2.05 -9.50 7.39
C HIS A 200 2.38 -8.46 8.47
N ILE A 201 1.58 -7.43 8.59
CA ILE A 201 1.71 -6.42 9.65
C ILE A 201 0.50 -6.52 10.55
#